data_4498bb9a4735cd68f70103256c6ae4df
#
_entry.id   4498bb9a4735cd68f70103256c6ae4df
#
_cell.length_a   1.000
_cell.length_b   1.000
_cell.length_c   1.000
_cell.angle_alpha   90.00
_cell.angle_beta   90.00
_cell.angle_gamma   90.00
#
_symmetry.space_group_name_H-M   'P 1'
#
loop_
_entity.id
_entity.type
_entity.pdbx_description
1 polymer ?
#
loop_
_entity_poly.entity_id
_entity_poly.type
_entity_poly.pdbx_seq_one_letter_code
_entity_poly.pdbx_strand_id
1 'polypeptide(L)'
;LQHFFGSGELRKQVLFDNNLTVYPGEIIIMTGPSGSGKTTLLTLIGALRSVQQGELCVLGEPLHGANRTALERFRRDVGFIFQSHNLFESLSATQNVRMSLELCRPEMDSAGHTRAAETMLDQVGLGHRMHHKPKQLSGGQKQRVAIARGLVHQPKLVLADEPTAALDEQSGRTVVDLLQRQAKEMGTTIMIVTHDNRILDVADRIVTLVDGSIRSDALVKEAAIITQMLAKCRVFERVTPRTLTRIADELLIESAQVGVPIIRENDPGDRFFLIREGRVSVRRGDSDTEIVQLGAGDFFGEMALLTGQPRNATVWPLEETLLYSLSKSNFQSAMSESATMETEIREAYFDRK
;
A
#
# COMPACT_ATOMS: atom_id res chain seq x y z
N LEU A 1 2.88 -8.38 15.58
CA LEU A 1 1.52 -8.52 16.09
C LEU A 1 0.98 -9.92 15.78
N GLN A 2 0.42 -10.63 16.79
CA GLN A 2 -0.21 -11.94 16.64
C GLN A 2 -1.63 -11.91 17.22
N HIS A 3 -2.54 -12.71 16.64
CA HIS A 3 -3.91 -12.79 17.13
C HIS A 3 -4.49 -14.20 16.97
N PHE A 4 -5.33 -14.62 17.94
CA PHE A 4 -5.94 -15.94 18.02
C PHE A 4 -7.45 -15.82 18.23
N PHE A 5 -8.21 -16.71 17.62
CA PHE A 5 -9.63 -16.93 17.93
C PHE A 5 -9.83 -18.23 18.68
N GLY A 6 -10.94 -18.29 19.42
CA GLY A 6 -11.29 -19.46 20.23
C GLY A 6 -10.47 -19.61 21.51
N SER A 7 -10.73 -20.66 22.26
CA SER A 7 -10.06 -21.01 23.52
C SER A 7 -9.83 -22.52 23.60
N GLY A 8 -8.87 -22.95 24.45
CA GLY A 8 -8.53 -24.34 24.61
C GLY A 8 -8.10 -25.02 23.29
N GLU A 9 -8.64 -26.20 23.00
CA GLU A 9 -8.34 -26.96 21.78
C GLU A 9 -8.85 -26.32 20.50
N LEU A 10 -9.83 -25.41 20.58
CA LEU A 10 -10.37 -24.65 19.45
C LEU A 10 -9.60 -23.33 19.19
N ARG A 11 -8.50 -23.10 19.90
CA ARG A 11 -7.67 -21.90 19.69
C ARG A 11 -6.95 -21.99 18.34
N LYS A 12 -7.25 -21.03 17.44
CA LYS A 12 -6.65 -20.94 16.10
C LYS A 12 -5.95 -19.59 15.94
N GLN A 13 -4.69 -19.61 15.55
CA GLN A 13 -3.96 -18.40 15.18
C GLN A 13 -4.44 -17.90 13.82
N VAL A 14 -4.63 -16.59 13.71
CA VAL A 14 -5.16 -15.91 12.49
C VAL A 14 -4.19 -14.85 12.00
N LEU A 15 -3.38 -14.24 12.88
CA LEU A 15 -2.32 -13.33 12.49
C LEU A 15 -0.98 -13.82 13.04
N PHE A 16 0.07 -13.80 12.18
CA PHE A 16 1.39 -14.34 12.43
C PHE A 16 2.45 -13.26 12.23
N ASP A 17 3.07 -12.79 13.32
CA ASP A 17 4.26 -11.91 13.35
C ASP A 17 4.22 -10.71 12.38
N ASN A 18 3.05 -10.08 12.26
CA ASN A 18 2.89 -8.94 11.37
C ASN A 18 3.58 -7.69 11.92
N ASN A 19 4.43 -7.09 11.11
CA ASN A 19 5.06 -5.79 11.34
C ASN A 19 4.64 -4.86 10.20
N LEU A 20 4.13 -3.67 10.55
CA LEU A 20 3.69 -2.66 9.59
C LEU A 20 3.85 -1.29 10.23
N THR A 21 4.50 -0.39 9.53
CA THR A 21 4.58 1.04 9.89
C THR A 21 3.73 1.84 8.92
N VAL A 22 2.87 2.71 9.43
CA VAL A 22 1.98 3.57 8.65
C VAL A 22 2.27 5.02 8.99
N TYR A 23 2.41 5.87 7.98
CA TYR A 23 2.72 7.27 8.16
C TYR A 23 1.47 8.15 8.13
N PRO A 24 1.47 9.31 8.84
CA PRO A 24 0.33 10.23 8.83
C PRO A 24 -0.02 10.69 7.40
N GLY A 25 -1.32 10.73 7.10
CA GLY A 25 -1.83 11.16 5.79
C GLY A 25 -1.69 10.14 4.66
N GLU A 26 -1.15 8.95 4.93
CA GLU A 26 -0.96 7.88 3.95
C GLU A 26 -2.28 7.14 3.65
N ILE A 27 -2.51 6.82 2.38
CA ILE A 27 -3.59 5.93 1.95
C ILE A 27 -3.00 4.55 1.67
N ILE A 28 -3.36 3.58 2.51
CA ILE A 28 -2.93 2.18 2.37
C ILE A 28 -4.10 1.33 1.91
N ILE A 29 -3.88 0.54 0.86
CA ILE A 29 -4.83 -0.51 0.46
C ILE A 29 -4.25 -1.87 0.87
N MET A 30 -5.05 -2.60 1.67
CA MET A 30 -4.74 -3.96 2.07
C MET A 30 -5.50 -4.96 1.20
N THR A 31 -4.76 -5.80 0.50
CA THR A 31 -5.26 -6.86 -0.39
C THR A 31 -4.96 -8.25 0.17
N GLY A 32 -5.43 -9.28 -0.51
CA GLY A 32 -5.18 -10.69 -0.17
C GLY A 32 -6.43 -11.56 -0.16
N PRO A 33 -6.30 -12.91 -0.13
CA PRO A 33 -7.43 -13.83 -0.21
C PRO A 33 -8.47 -13.62 0.90
N SER A 34 -9.71 -14.08 0.66
CA SER A 34 -10.72 -14.10 1.72
C SER A 34 -10.25 -14.98 2.88
N GLY A 35 -10.48 -14.54 4.11
CA GLY A 35 -10.04 -15.26 5.31
C GLY A 35 -8.56 -15.08 5.69
N SER A 36 -7.78 -14.27 4.96
CA SER A 36 -6.36 -14.04 5.28
C SER A 36 -6.11 -13.19 6.55
N GLY A 37 -7.15 -12.67 7.21
CA GLY A 37 -7.01 -11.91 8.46
C GLY A 37 -7.11 -10.38 8.31
N LYS A 38 -7.39 -9.83 7.13
CA LYS A 38 -7.46 -8.37 6.86
C LYS A 38 -8.42 -7.63 7.79
N THR A 39 -9.67 -8.06 7.87
CA THR A 39 -10.69 -7.49 8.78
C THR A 39 -10.28 -7.64 10.25
N THR A 40 -9.60 -8.74 10.60
CA THR A 40 -9.08 -8.94 11.96
C THR A 40 -8.02 -7.88 12.29
N LEU A 41 -7.06 -7.67 11.39
CA LEU A 41 -6.03 -6.65 11.56
C LEU A 41 -6.66 -5.25 11.62
N LEU A 42 -7.59 -4.93 10.73
CA LEU A 42 -8.32 -3.66 10.73
C LEU A 42 -9.05 -3.40 12.07
N THR A 43 -9.72 -4.42 12.62
CA THR A 43 -10.45 -4.30 13.89
C THR A 43 -9.54 -4.20 15.12
N LEU A 44 -8.32 -4.74 15.06
CA LEU A 44 -7.28 -4.55 16.09
C LEU A 44 -6.74 -3.11 16.05
N ILE A 45 -6.38 -2.61 14.86
CA ILE A 45 -5.90 -1.24 14.64
C ILE A 45 -6.93 -0.22 15.16
N GLY A 46 -8.21 -0.46 14.94
CA GLY A 46 -9.27 0.43 15.42
C GLY A 46 -9.73 0.18 16.85
N ALA A 47 -9.01 -0.62 17.62
CA ALA A 47 -9.35 -0.94 19.01
C ALA A 47 -10.77 -1.51 19.23
N LEU A 48 -11.33 -2.19 18.20
CA LEU A 48 -12.57 -2.96 18.34
C LEU A 48 -12.32 -4.38 18.87
N ARG A 49 -11.06 -4.83 18.83
CA ARG A 49 -10.56 -6.07 19.43
C ARG A 49 -9.36 -5.76 20.29
N SER A 50 -9.18 -6.54 21.36
CA SER A 50 -8.03 -6.42 22.24
C SER A 50 -6.79 -7.04 21.59
N VAL A 51 -5.64 -6.38 21.71
CA VAL A 51 -4.34 -6.92 21.36
C VAL A 51 -3.98 -8.04 22.32
N GLN A 52 -3.69 -9.22 21.78
CA GLN A 52 -3.38 -10.41 22.60
C GLN A 52 -1.87 -10.61 22.76
N GLN A 53 -1.10 -10.45 21.67
CA GLN A 53 0.35 -10.62 21.67
C GLN A 53 1.02 -9.64 20.70
N GLY A 54 2.17 -9.10 21.10
CA GLY A 54 2.94 -8.11 20.36
C GLY A 54 2.56 -6.69 20.75
N GLU A 55 3.12 -5.73 20.02
CA GLU A 55 2.92 -4.30 20.22
C GLU A 55 2.03 -3.73 19.12
N LEU A 56 1.14 -2.82 19.49
CA LEU A 56 0.33 -2.05 18.54
C LEU A 56 0.22 -0.63 19.07
N CYS A 57 0.86 0.30 18.36
CA CYS A 57 0.77 1.73 18.59
C CYS A 57 0.03 2.37 17.41
N VAL A 58 -1.04 3.11 17.66
CA VAL A 58 -1.85 3.77 16.64
C VAL A 58 -2.10 5.22 17.03
N LEU A 59 -1.83 6.16 16.12
CA LEU A 59 -1.89 7.61 16.38
C LEU A 59 -1.05 8.03 17.61
N GLY A 60 0.06 7.33 17.87
CA GLY A 60 0.93 7.56 19.04
C GLY A 60 0.43 6.92 20.34
N GLU A 61 -0.72 6.27 20.36
CA GLU A 61 -1.29 5.64 21.56
C GLU A 61 -1.03 4.12 21.56
N PRO A 62 -0.40 3.54 22.61
CA PRO A 62 -0.23 2.10 22.74
C PRO A 62 -1.58 1.45 23.09
N LEU A 63 -2.02 0.51 22.24
CA LEU A 63 -3.32 -0.16 22.40
C LEU A 63 -3.24 -1.44 23.25
N HIS A 64 -2.04 -2.06 23.34
CA HIS A 64 -1.85 -3.23 24.19
C HIS A 64 -1.90 -2.85 25.67
N GLY A 65 -2.82 -3.45 26.40
CA GLY A 65 -3.01 -3.16 27.84
C GLY A 65 -3.70 -1.84 28.15
N ALA A 66 -4.15 -1.08 27.12
CA ALA A 66 -4.87 0.17 27.33
C ALA A 66 -6.20 -0.06 28.06
N ASN A 67 -6.53 0.83 29.00
CA ASN A 67 -7.79 0.75 29.73
C ASN A 67 -8.97 1.22 28.86
N ARG A 68 -10.19 0.93 29.34
CA ARG A 68 -11.43 1.23 28.61
C ARG A 68 -11.58 2.71 28.24
N THR A 69 -11.27 3.60 29.17
CA THR A 69 -11.39 5.05 28.94
C THR A 69 -10.42 5.55 27.87
N ALA A 70 -9.17 5.06 27.87
CA ALA A 70 -8.20 5.37 26.83
C ALA A 70 -8.66 4.88 25.46
N LEU A 71 -9.18 3.64 25.36
CA LEU A 71 -9.70 3.08 24.12
C LEU A 71 -10.97 3.81 23.63
N GLU A 72 -11.84 4.28 24.53
CA GLU A 72 -13.01 5.09 24.18
C GLU A 72 -12.59 6.45 23.62
N ARG A 73 -11.60 7.12 24.23
CA ARG A 73 -11.02 8.37 23.71
C ARG A 73 -10.37 8.17 22.37
N PHE A 74 -9.54 7.13 22.22
CA PHE A 74 -8.88 6.78 20.96
C PHE A 74 -9.90 6.59 19.82
N ARG A 75 -10.98 5.85 20.03
CA ARG A 75 -12.00 5.59 19.00
C ARG A 75 -12.74 6.83 18.51
N ARG A 76 -12.70 7.96 19.23
CA ARG A 76 -13.27 9.25 18.77
C ARG A 76 -12.47 9.84 17.61
N ASP A 77 -11.20 9.47 17.47
CA ASP A 77 -10.32 9.89 16.36
C ASP A 77 -10.29 8.89 15.21
N VAL A 78 -11.09 7.81 15.29
CA VAL A 78 -11.14 6.75 14.28
C VAL A 78 -12.51 6.70 13.59
N GLY A 79 -12.50 6.78 12.27
CA GLY A 79 -13.67 6.56 11.42
C GLY A 79 -13.72 5.12 10.94
N PHE A 80 -14.84 4.42 11.20
CA PHE A 80 -15.06 3.06 10.70
C PHE A 80 -16.08 3.02 9.58
N ILE A 81 -15.74 2.35 8.49
CA ILE A 81 -16.61 2.04 7.36
C ILE A 81 -16.64 0.52 7.21
N PHE A 82 -17.76 -0.09 7.55
CA PHE A 82 -17.92 -1.55 7.53
C PHE A 82 -18.60 -2.02 6.23
N GLN A 83 -18.26 -3.20 5.76
CA GLN A 83 -18.90 -3.86 4.62
C GLN A 83 -20.42 -4.03 4.81
N SER A 84 -20.89 -4.34 6.00
CA SER A 84 -22.30 -4.56 6.32
C SER A 84 -23.08 -3.29 6.66
N HIS A 85 -22.55 -2.09 6.36
CA HIS A 85 -23.13 -0.75 6.61
C HIS A 85 -23.39 -0.43 8.08
N ASN A 86 -23.96 -1.36 8.86
CA ASN A 86 -24.29 -1.23 10.29
C ASN A 86 -25.10 0.05 10.62
N LEU A 87 -26.11 0.36 9.79
CA LEU A 87 -27.00 1.50 10.02
C LEU A 87 -28.10 1.14 11.00
N PHE A 88 -28.51 2.12 11.82
CA PHE A 88 -29.66 2.01 12.69
C PHE A 88 -30.95 2.14 11.88
N GLU A 89 -31.72 1.06 11.78
CA GLU A 89 -32.94 0.96 10.96
C GLU A 89 -34.05 1.95 11.36
N SER A 90 -34.06 2.37 12.64
CA SER A 90 -35.04 3.33 13.16
C SER A 90 -34.72 4.79 12.81
N LEU A 91 -33.44 5.09 12.50
CA LEU A 91 -32.93 6.42 12.25
C LEU A 91 -32.90 6.76 10.76
N SER A 92 -33.12 8.05 10.39
CA SER A 92 -32.93 8.54 9.04
C SER A 92 -31.44 8.57 8.65
N ALA A 93 -31.13 8.84 7.38
CA ALA A 93 -29.75 9.02 6.92
C ALA A 93 -29.02 10.10 7.72
N THR A 94 -29.64 11.30 7.84
CA THR A 94 -29.07 12.40 8.65
C THR A 94 -28.85 11.97 10.10
N GLN A 95 -29.80 11.32 10.74
CA GLN A 95 -29.68 10.87 12.12
C GLN A 95 -28.58 9.82 12.31
N ASN A 96 -28.42 8.87 11.36
CA ASN A 96 -27.31 7.92 11.37
C ASN A 96 -25.94 8.59 11.28
N VAL A 97 -25.78 9.62 10.47
CA VAL A 97 -24.54 10.38 10.32
C VAL A 97 -24.30 11.27 11.56
N ARG A 98 -25.31 12.00 11.99
CA ARG A 98 -25.26 12.90 13.15
C ARG A 98 -24.81 12.19 14.44
N MET A 99 -25.20 10.95 14.64
CA MET A 99 -24.85 10.16 15.82
C MET A 99 -23.32 10.05 16.04
N SER A 100 -22.52 9.99 14.97
CA SER A 100 -21.05 10.03 15.10
C SER A 100 -20.55 11.37 15.66
N LEU A 101 -21.16 12.48 15.25
CA LEU A 101 -20.82 13.81 15.78
C LEU A 101 -21.20 13.93 17.27
N GLU A 102 -22.38 13.47 17.66
CA GLU A 102 -22.81 13.49 19.06
C GLU A 102 -21.86 12.72 19.99
N LEU A 103 -21.25 11.65 19.49
CA LEU A 103 -20.29 10.85 20.24
C LEU A 103 -18.86 11.41 20.22
N CYS A 104 -18.43 11.92 19.06
CA CYS A 104 -17.03 12.30 18.82
C CYS A 104 -16.77 13.79 19.01
N ARG A 105 -17.79 14.63 18.86
CA ARG A 105 -17.73 16.11 18.95
C ARG A 105 -18.82 16.66 19.86
N PRO A 106 -18.85 16.24 21.13
CA PRO A 106 -19.91 16.65 22.07
C PRO A 106 -19.93 18.16 22.36
N GLU A 107 -18.87 18.89 22.04
CA GLU A 107 -18.73 20.33 22.17
C GLU A 107 -19.54 21.13 21.12
N MET A 108 -19.90 20.50 20.01
CA MET A 108 -20.70 21.11 18.93
C MET A 108 -22.18 21.11 19.31
N ASP A 109 -22.89 22.17 18.99
CA ASP A 109 -24.34 22.26 19.23
C ASP A 109 -25.16 21.35 18.28
N SER A 110 -26.39 21.07 18.66
CA SER A 110 -27.30 20.18 17.91
C SER A 110 -27.57 20.67 16.47
N ALA A 111 -27.59 21.99 16.25
CA ALA A 111 -27.79 22.59 14.93
C ALA A 111 -26.52 22.40 14.07
N GLY A 112 -25.34 22.54 14.66
CA GLY A 112 -24.06 22.25 14.03
C GLY A 112 -23.92 20.80 13.61
N HIS A 113 -24.27 19.86 14.49
CA HIS A 113 -24.29 18.43 14.16
C HIS A 113 -25.18 18.15 12.94
N THR A 114 -26.37 18.76 12.90
CA THR A 114 -27.32 18.57 11.77
C THR A 114 -26.75 19.12 10.47
N ARG A 115 -26.24 20.36 10.46
CA ARG A 115 -25.65 20.98 9.27
C ARG A 115 -24.45 20.18 8.74
N ALA A 116 -23.55 19.74 9.63
CA ALA A 116 -22.40 18.95 9.24
C ALA A 116 -22.80 17.58 8.64
N ALA A 117 -23.82 16.92 9.22
CA ALA A 117 -24.34 15.66 8.70
C ALA A 117 -25.00 15.83 7.32
N GLU A 118 -25.76 16.89 7.10
CA GLU A 118 -26.39 17.22 5.82
C GLU A 118 -25.35 17.55 4.75
N THR A 119 -24.36 18.38 5.08
CA THR A 119 -23.23 18.67 4.18
C THR A 119 -22.48 17.42 3.76
N MET A 120 -22.18 16.50 4.69
CA MET A 120 -21.51 15.26 4.38
C MET A 120 -22.36 14.33 3.50
N LEU A 121 -23.69 14.29 3.73
CA LEU A 121 -24.62 13.54 2.87
C LEU A 121 -24.69 14.11 1.45
N ASP A 122 -24.62 15.44 1.28
CA ASP A 122 -24.51 16.07 -0.04
C ASP A 122 -23.21 15.67 -0.73
N GLN A 123 -22.08 15.67 -0.04
CA GLN A 123 -20.78 15.27 -0.58
C GLN A 123 -20.73 13.82 -1.11
N VAL A 124 -21.51 12.92 -0.48
CA VAL A 124 -21.68 11.54 -0.98
C VAL A 124 -22.88 11.38 -1.94
N GLY A 125 -23.47 12.49 -2.42
CA GLY A 125 -24.58 12.50 -3.40
C GLY A 125 -25.92 12.03 -2.85
N LEU A 126 -26.18 12.20 -1.55
CA LEU A 126 -27.41 11.78 -0.88
C LEU A 126 -28.24 12.92 -0.32
N GLY A 127 -28.03 14.17 -0.74
CA GLY A 127 -28.79 15.33 -0.30
C GLY A 127 -30.31 15.17 -0.44
N HIS A 128 -30.75 14.56 -1.54
CA HIS A 128 -32.15 14.27 -1.80
C HIS A 128 -32.74 13.08 -1.00
N ARG A 129 -31.93 12.40 -0.18
CA ARG A 129 -32.30 11.21 0.61
C ARG A 129 -32.07 11.37 2.12
N MET A 130 -31.78 12.56 2.60
CA MET A 130 -31.40 12.85 3.99
C MET A 130 -32.39 12.31 5.04
N HIS A 131 -33.69 12.38 4.74
CA HIS A 131 -34.77 11.95 5.65
C HIS A 131 -35.20 10.49 5.48
N HIS A 132 -34.60 9.76 4.51
CA HIS A 132 -34.96 8.36 4.28
C HIS A 132 -34.33 7.45 5.35
N LYS A 133 -35.09 6.43 5.76
CA LYS A 133 -34.59 5.37 6.64
C LYS A 133 -33.89 4.28 5.82
N PRO A 134 -33.02 3.43 6.42
CA PRO A 134 -32.27 2.39 5.70
C PRO A 134 -33.14 1.48 4.83
N LYS A 135 -34.36 1.12 5.26
CA LYS A 135 -35.31 0.31 4.46
C LYS A 135 -35.74 0.95 3.15
N GLN A 136 -35.60 2.27 3.02
CA GLN A 136 -35.98 3.06 1.84
C GLN A 136 -34.78 3.37 0.93
N LEU A 137 -33.58 2.88 1.30
CA LEU A 137 -32.32 3.11 0.60
C LEU A 137 -31.84 1.83 -0.10
N SER A 138 -31.28 1.97 -1.29
CA SER A 138 -30.56 0.89 -1.96
C SER A 138 -29.28 0.50 -1.20
N GLY A 139 -28.69 -0.67 -1.54
CA GLY A 139 -27.42 -1.12 -0.94
C GLY A 139 -26.32 -0.06 -1.08
N GLY A 140 -26.12 0.49 -2.27
CA GLY A 140 -25.13 1.55 -2.51
C GLY A 140 -25.45 2.86 -1.78
N GLN A 141 -26.72 3.22 -1.62
CA GLN A 141 -27.12 4.38 -0.81
C GLN A 141 -26.83 4.16 0.67
N LYS A 142 -27.10 2.96 1.22
CA LYS A 142 -26.73 2.59 2.60
C LYS A 142 -25.24 2.67 2.82
N GLN A 143 -24.44 2.19 1.85
CA GLN A 143 -22.98 2.28 1.93
C GLN A 143 -22.52 3.74 1.98
N ARG A 144 -23.06 4.60 1.15
CA ARG A 144 -22.72 6.03 1.16
C ARG A 144 -23.11 6.72 2.48
N VAL A 145 -24.24 6.35 3.12
CA VAL A 145 -24.58 6.82 4.48
C VAL A 145 -23.56 6.31 5.50
N ALA A 146 -23.13 5.06 5.42
CA ALA A 146 -22.11 4.51 6.33
C ALA A 146 -20.75 5.21 6.16
N ILE A 147 -20.38 5.57 4.93
CA ILE A 147 -19.18 6.35 4.64
C ILE A 147 -19.30 7.76 5.22
N ALA A 148 -20.42 8.44 4.98
CA ALA A 148 -20.68 9.76 5.55
C ALA A 148 -20.59 9.74 7.08
N ARG A 149 -21.14 8.72 7.73
CA ARG A 149 -21.07 8.52 9.18
C ARG A 149 -19.62 8.32 9.67
N GLY A 150 -18.81 7.58 8.91
CA GLY A 150 -17.40 7.33 9.24
C GLY A 150 -16.49 8.55 9.10
N LEU A 151 -16.88 9.54 8.28
CA LEU A 151 -16.03 10.68 7.94
C LEU A 151 -16.47 12.00 8.58
N VAL A 152 -17.75 12.16 8.96
CA VAL A 152 -18.34 13.43 9.35
C VAL A 152 -17.67 14.10 10.55
N HIS A 153 -17.11 13.34 11.47
CA HIS A 153 -16.43 13.84 12.66
C HIS A 153 -14.95 14.18 12.43
N GLN A 154 -14.50 14.15 11.16
CA GLN A 154 -13.12 14.44 10.74
C GLN A 154 -12.09 13.60 11.52
N PRO A 155 -12.11 12.26 11.36
CA PRO A 155 -11.19 11.37 12.07
C PRO A 155 -9.74 11.56 11.61
N LYS A 156 -8.78 11.25 12.48
CA LYS A 156 -7.35 11.20 12.14
C LYS A 156 -6.99 9.90 11.39
N LEU A 157 -7.76 8.83 11.62
CA LEU A 157 -7.59 7.52 10.98
C LEU A 157 -8.94 7.02 10.47
N VAL A 158 -8.99 6.61 9.21
CA VAL A 158 -10.14 5.93 8.60
C VAL A 158 -9.79 4.47 8.33
N LEU A 159 -10.63 3.58 8.82
CA LEU A 159 -10.53 2.13 8.61
C LEU A 159 -11.76 1.66 7.81
N ALA A 160 -11.55 1.27 6.57
CA ALA A 160 -12.62 0.91 5.64
C ALA A 160 -12.48 -0.55 5.20
N ASP A 161 -13.53 -1.33 5.45
CA ASP A 161 -13.64 -2.72 5.01
C ASP A 161 -14.62 -2.79 3.83
N GLU A 162 -14.11 -3.05 2.62
CA GLU A 162 -14.82 -3.13 1.35
C GLU A 162 -15.74 -1.90 1.06
N PRO A 163 -15.23 -0.64 1.13
CA PRO A 163 -16.09 0.54 1.06
C PRO A 163 -16.80 0.73 -0.27
N THR A 164 -16.31 0.13 -1.36
CA THR A 164 -16.86 0.27 -2.72
C THR A 164 -17.62 -0.95 -3.23
N ALA A 165 -17.64 -2.07 -2.48
CA ALA A 165 -18.20 -3.35 -2.95
C ALA A 165 -19.68 -3.31 -3.38
N ALA A 166 -20.48 -2.43 -2.75
CA ALA A 166 -21.91 -2.27 -3.06
C ALA A 166 -22.21 -1.09 -4.01
N LEU A 167 -21.17 -0.44 -4.58
CA LEU A 167 -21.30 0.76 -5.38
C LEU A 167 -21.09 0.47 -6.87
N ASP A 168 -21.88 1.17 -7.71
CA ASP A 168 -21.55 1.31 -9.13
C ASP A 168 -20.25 2.11 -9.31
N GLU A 169 -19.68 2.06 -10.51
CA GLU A 169 -18.38 2.66 -10.82
C GLU A 169 -18.35 4.17 -10.48
N GLN A 170 -19.37 4.92 -10.89
CA GLN A 170 -19.44 6.38 -10.66
C GLN A 170 -19.56 6.71 -9.17
N SER A 171 -20.42 6.01 -8.44
CA SER A 171 -20.56 6.18 -6.98
C SER A 171 -19.30 5.75 -6.23
N GLY A 172 -18.66 4.67 -6.69
CA GLY A 172 -17.38 4.21 -6.16
C GLY A 172 -16.29 5.27 -6.31
N ARG A 173 -16.16 5.87 -7.51
CA ARG A 173 -15.19 6.94 -7.76
C ARG A 173 -15.43 8.17 -6.89
N THR A 174 -16.69 8.62 -6.75
CA THR A 174 -17.05 9.75 -5.86
C THR A 174 -16.59 9.52 -4.42
N VAL A 175 -16.75 8.30 -3.90
CA VAL A 175 -16.31 7.93 -2.55
C VAL A 175 -14.79 7.94 -2.45
N VAL A 176 -14.12 7.39 -3.43
CA VAL A 176 -12.64 7.35 -3.46
C VAL A 176 -12.05 8.75 -3.53
N ASP A 177 -12.61 9.63 -4.37
CA ASP A 177 -12.20 11.04 -4.47
C ASP A 177 -12.44 11.79 -3.14
N LEU A 178 -13.51 11.45 -2.40
CA LEU A 178 -13.75 12.00 -1.07
C LEU A 178 -12.67 11.53 -0.08
N LEU A 179 -12.32 10.24 -0.07
CA LEU A 179 -11.25 9.70 0.77
C LEU A 179 -9.90 10.34 0.45
N GLN A 180 -9.55 10.48 -0.83
CA GLN A 180 -8.32 11.17 -1.24
C GLN A 180 -8.27 12.63 -0.76
N ARG A 181 -9.39 13.37 -0.84
CA ARG A 181 -9.46 14.74 -0.31
C ARG A 181 -9.25 14.76 1.20
N GLN A 182 -9.87 13.84 1.95
CA GLN A 182 -9.65 13.73 3.40
C GLN A 182 -8.17 13.50 3.73
N ALA A 183 -7.48 12.61 3.00
CA ALA A 183 -6.06 12.38 3.21
C ALA A 183 -5.21 13.61 2.90
N LYS A 184 -5.41 14.24 1.74
CA LYS A 184 -4.59 15.37 1.26
C LYS A 184 -4.83 16.68 2.00
N GLU A 185 -6.10 17.01 2.29
CA GLU A 185 -6.48 18.31 2.84
C GLU A 185 -6.51 18.30 4.37
N MET A 186 -6.90 17.17 4.97
CA MET A 186 -7.06 17.04 6.43
C MET A 186 -5.94 16.25 7.10
N GLY A 187 -5.02 15.66 6.31
CA GLY A 187 -3.96 14.80 6.82
C GLY A 187 -4.48 13.48 7.42
N THR A 188 -5.69 13.06 7.06
CA THR A 188 -6.29 11.81 7.54
C THR A 188 -5.54 10.61 7.00
N THR A 189 -5.09 9.71 7.86
CA THR A 189 -4.53 8.42 7.46
C THR A 189 -5.67 7.47 7.10
N ILE A 190 -5.57 6.74 5.99
CA ILE A 190 -6.65 5.89 5.50
C ILE A 190 -6.13 4.48 5.22
N MET A 191 -6.76 3.48 5.83
CA MET A 191 -6.50 2.09 5.53
C MET A 191 -7.77 1.43 4.96
N ILE A 192 -7.67 0.91 3.74
CA ILE A 192 -8.77 0.29 3.00
C ILE A 192 -8.46 -1.20 2.81
N VAL A 193 -9.36 -2.06 3.23
CA VAL A 193 -9.36 -3.47 2.83
C VAL A 193 -10.28 -3.61 1.63
N THR A 194 -9.78 -4.14 0.51
CA THR A 194 -10.62 -4.34 -0.68
C THR A 194 -10.06 -5.40 -1.62
N HIS A 195 -10.95 -5.95 -2.45
CA HIS A 195 -10.66 -6.75 -3.64
C HIS A 195 -10.93 -5.97 -4.95
N ASP A 196 -11.32 -4.70 -4.85
CA ASP A 196 -11.66 -3.85 -5.98
C ASP A 196 -10.40 -3.20 -6.57
N ASN A 197 -9.93 -3.75 -7.69
CA ASN A 197 -8.75 -3.23 -8.39
C ASN A 197 -8.94 -1.82 -8.97
N ARG A 198 -10.20 -1.34 -9.10
CA ARG A 198 -10.52 -0.02 -9.68
C ARG A 198 -10.06 1.15 -8.79
N ILE A 199 -9.76 0.89 -7.52
CA ILE A 199 -9.34 1.91 -6.56
C ILE A 199 -7.88 1.81 -6.13
N LEU A 200 -7.10 0.91 -6.73
CA LEU A 200 -5.69 0.76 -6.38
C LEU A 200 -4.84 1.98 -6.74
N ASP A 201 -5.28 2.75 -7.74
CA ASP A 201 -4.60 3.95 -8.23
C ASP A 201 -4.55 5.11 -7.21
N VAL A 202 -5.38 5.06 -6.17
CA VAL A 202 -5.44 6.12 -5.14
C VAL A 202 -4.52 5.84 -3.96
N ALA A 203 -4.02 4.61 -3.84
CA ALA A 203 -3.15 4.23 -2.74
C ALA A 203 -1.76 4.86 -2.87
N ASP A 204 -1.19 5.23 -1.74
CA ASP A 204 0.25 5.50 -1.65
C ASP A 204 1.01 4.18 -1.53
N ARG A 205 0.38 3.17 -0.88
CA ARG A 205 0.99 1.87 -0.60
C ARG A 205 -0.02 0.72 -0.64
N ILE A 206 0.39 -0.42 -1.18
CA ILE A 206 -0.39 -1.67 -1.18
C ILE A 206 0.29 -2.69 -0.29
N VAL A 207 -0.47 -3.21 0.67
CA VAL A 207 -0.04 -4.25 1.60
C VAL A 207 -0.80 -5.53 1.30
N THR A 208 -0.12 -6.62 1.01
CA THR A 208 -0.74 -7.92 0.73
C THR A 208 -0.64 -8.84 1.93
N LEU A 209 -1.81 -9.25 2.47
CA LEU A 209 -1.92 -10.19 3.58
C LEU A 209 -2.34 -11.57 3.06
N VAL A 210 -1.53 -12.59 3.30
CA VAL A 210 -1.80 -13.99 2.92
C VAL A 210 -1.58 -14.89 4.12
N ASP A 211 -2.55 -15.77 4.41
CA ASP A 211 -2.49 -16.72 5.52
C ASP A 211 -2.07 -16.09 6.85
N GLY A 212 -2.62 -14.92 7.15
CA GLY A 212 -2.37 -14.20 8.39
C GLY A 212 -1.03 -13.48 8.48
N SER A 213 -0.24 -13.43 7.41
CA SER A 213 1.07 -12.76 7.36
C SER A 213 1.12 -11.72 6.25
N ILE A 214 1.75 -10.58 6.51
CA ILE A 214 2.08 -9.60 5.47
C ILE A 214 3.17 -10.20 4.59
N ARG A 215 2.89 -10.34 3.30
CA ARG A 215 3.79 -10.91 2.28
C ARG A 215 4.45 -9.86 1.42
N SER A 216 3.78 -8.75 1.17
CA SER A 216 4.36 -7.61 0.47
C SER A 216 3.84 -6.30 1.05
N ASP A 217 4.65 -5.27 0.93
CA ASP A 217 4.39 -3.90 1.35
C ASP A 217 5.09 -2.98 0.35
N ALA A 218 4.35 -2.49 -0.65
CA ALA A 218 4.88 -1.80 -1.82
C ALA A 218 4.26 -0.41 -2.00
N LEU A 219 5.10 0.59 -2.26
CA LEU A 219 4.67 1.94 -2.64
C LEU A 219 4.08 1.92 -4.06
N VAL A 220 2.86 2.40 -4.24
CA VAL A 220 2.18 2.40 -5.56
C VAL A 220 2.87 3.34 -6.55
N LYS A 221 3.29 4.51 -6.09
CA LYS A 221 4.10 5.43 -6.92
C LYS A 221 5.41 4.80 -7.34
N GLU A 222 6.02 4.02 -6.45
CA GLU A 222 7.23 3.27 -6.72
C GLU A 222 6.99 2.20 -7.78
N ALA A 223 5.96 1.37 -7.64
CA ALA A 223 5.62 0.33 -8.63
C ALA A 223 5.32 0.93 -10.03
N ALA A 224 4.64 2.07 -10.07
CA ALA A 224 4.39 2.80 -11.32
C ALA A 224 5.69 3.35 -11.93
N ILE A 225 6.58 3.95 -11.11
CA ILE A 225 7.90 4.44 -11.53
C ILE A 225 8.75 3.26 -12.02
N ILE A 226 8.81 2.18 -11.25
CA ILE A 226 9.55 0.96 -11.61
C ILE A 226 9.05 0.40 -12.94
N THR A 227 7.73 0.22 -13.09
CA THR A 227 7.14 -0.31 -14.33
C THR A 227 7.44 0.60 -15.52
N GLN A 228 7.37 1.93 -15.34
CA GLN A 228 7.72 2.89 -16.39
C GLN A 228 9.21 2.88 -16.74
N MET A 229 10.07 2.73 -15.75
CA MET A 229 11.52 2.60 -15.95
C MET A 229 11.87 1.28 -16.63
N LEU A 230 11.29 0.17 -16.18
CA LEU A 230 11.45 -1.14 -16.81
C LEU A 230 10.99 -1.11 -18.29
N ALA A 231 9.83 -0.52 -18.58
CA ALA A 231 9.31 -0.40 -19.93
C ALA A 231 10.19 0.46 -20.87
N LYS A 232 10.97 1.40 -20.33
CA LYS A 232 11.94 2.22 -21.05
C LYS A 232 13.31 1.56 -21.16
N CYS A 233 13.61 0.59 -20.31
CA CYS A 233 14.85 -0.14 -20.35
C CYS A 233 14.83 -1.14 -21.52
N ARG A 234 15.79 -1.02 -22.44
CA ARG A 234 15.89 -1.83 -23.65
C ARG A 234 15.72 -3.33 -23.40
N VAL A 235 16.22 -3.83 -22.28
CA VAL A 235 16.13 -5.24 -21.88
C VAL A 235 14.70 -5.71 -21.62
N PHE A 236 13.81 -4.82 -21.21
CA PHE A 236 12.43 -5.12 -20.82
C PHE A 236 11.39 -4.62 -21.85
N GLU A 237 11.81 -3.97 -22.93
CA GLU A 237 10.94 -3.31 -23.91
C GLU A 237 9.88 -4.25 -24.51
N ARG A 238 10.21 -5.53 -24.67
CA ARG A 238 9.31 -6.56 -25.23
C ARG A 238 8.74 -7.53 -24.20
N VAL A 239 8.90 -7.23 -22.93
CA VAL A 239 8.37 -8.04 -21.82
C VAL A 239 6.88 -7.72 -21.63
N THR A 240 6.07 -8.75 -21.38
CA THR A 240 4.62 -8.53 -21.18
C THR A 240 4.34 -7.69 -19.94
N PRO A 241 3.28 -6.85 -19.95
CA PRO A 241 2.91 -6.05 -18.77
C PRO A 241 2.78 -6.86 -17.49
N ARG A 242 2.26 -8.08 -17.57
CA ARG A 242 2.12 -9.00 -16.43
C ARG A 242 3.49 -9.39 -15.83
N THR A 243 4.45 -9.71 -16.69
CA THR A 243 5.82 -10.06 -16.26
C THR A 243 6.54 -8.83 -15.70
N LEU A 244 6.36 -7.64 -16.31
CA LEU A 244 6.92 -6.38 -15.79
C LEU A 244 6.39 -6.05 -14.40
N THR A 245 5.09 -6.22 -14.15
CA THR A 245 4.51 -6.01 -12.81
C THR A 245 5.11 -6.96 -11.79
N ARG A 246 5.26 -8.24 -12.13
CA ARG A 246 5.88 -9.21 -11.22
C ARG A 246 7.36 -8.87 -10.93
N ILE A 247 8.12 -8.48 -11.94
CA ILE A 247 9.51 -8.03 -11.75
C ILE A 247 9.54 -6.80 -10.82
N ALA A 248 8.63 -5.84 -11.03
CA ALA A 248 8.53 -4.64 -10.20
C ALA A 248 8.25 -4.97 -8.72
N ASP A 249 7.40 -5.97 -8.45
CA ASP A 249 7.08 -6.43 -7.09
C ASP A 249 8.26 -7.13 -6.37
N GLU A 250 9.25 -7.63 -7.14
CA GLU A 250 10.40 -8.37 -6.62
C GLU A 250 11.68 -7.51 -6.53
N LEU A 251 11.63 -6.26 -7.00
CA LEU A 251 12.74 -5.32 -6.93
C LEU A 251 12.89 -4.73 -5.52
N LEU A 252 14.12 -4.69 -5.03
CA LEU A 252 14.49 -4.06 -3.77
C LEU A 252 15.15 -2.72 -4.05
N ILE A 253 14.87 -1.72 -3.20
CA ILE A 253 15.52 -0.41 -3.26
C ILE A 253 16.80 -0.46 -2.42
N GLU A 254 17.90 -0.04 -3.01
CA GLU A 254 19.20 0.07 -2.35
C GLU A 254 19.81 1.46 -2.60
N SER A 255 20.47 2.01 -1.58
CA SER A 255 21.25 3.23 -1.73
C SER A 255 22.75 2.91 -1.75
N ALA A 256 23.47 3.52 -2.68
CA ALA A 256 24.92 3.40 -2.80
C ALA A 256 25.59 4.75 -2.54
N GLN A 257 26.56 4.75 -1.63
CA GLN A 257 27.32 5.95 -1.24
C GLN A 257 28.64 6.03 -1.99
N VAL A 258 29.07 7.25 -2.31
CA VAL A 258 30.36 7.52 -2.94
C VAL A 258 31.52 6.92 -2.11
N GLY A 259 32.45 6.27 -2.78
CA GLY A 259 33.60 5.63 -2.15
C GLY A 259 33.42 4.16 -1.76
N VAL A 260 32.20 3.61 -1.90
CA VAL A 260 31.94 2.18 -1.69
C VAL A 260 31.48 1.57 -3.01
N PRO A 261 32.18 0.60 -3.60
CA PRO A 261 31.74 -0.01 -4.85
C PRO A 261 30.48 -0.83 -4.66
N ILE A 262 29.55 -0.76 -5.63
CA ILE A 262 28.30 -1.53 -5.64
C ILE A 262 28.57 -2.99 -5.96
N ILE A 263 29.45 -3.24 -6.93
CA ILE A 263 29.97 -4.55 -7.27
C ILE A 263 31.48 -4.45 -7.49
N ARG A 264 32.21 -5.54 -7.25
CA ARG A 264 33.64 -5.65 -7.47
C ARG A 264 33.93 -6.67 -8.56
N GLU A 265 34.93 -6.38 -9.38
CA GLU A 265 35.46 -7.34 -10.36
C GLU A 265 35.88 -8.64 -9.65
N ASN A 266 35.61 -9.78 -10.27
CA ASN A 266 35.81 -11.13 -9.78
C ASN A 266 34.89 -11.63 -8.65
N ASP A 267 33.99 -10.78 -8.11
CA ASP A 267 32.98 -11.25 -7.16
C ASP A 267 31.94 -12.13 -7.86
N PRO A 268 31.29 -13.05 -7.14
CA PRO A 268 30.18 -13.83 -7.70
C PRO A 268 29.01 -12.93 -8.04
N GLY A 269 28.36 -13.18 -9.19
CA GLY A 269 27.15 -12.47 -9.59
C GLY A 269 25.91 -13.00 -8.88
N ASP A 270 25.30 -12.18 -8.04
CA ASP A 270 24.12 -12.53 -7.25
C ASP A 270 22.91 -11.65 -7.54
N ARG A 271 23.10 -10.45 -8.13
CA ARG A 271 22.06 -9.45 -8.40
C ARG A 271 22.26 -8.74 -9.73
N PHE A 272 21.13 -8.31 -10.30
CA PHE A 272 20.98 -7.32 -11.37
C PHE A 272 20.63 -5.97 -10.75
N PHE A 273 21.11 -4.87 -11.34
CA PHE A 273 20.85 -3.52 -10.86
C PHE A 273 20.34 -2.61 -11.97
N LEU A 274 19.30 -1.81 -11.67
CA LEU A 274 18.76 -0.74 -12.49
C LEU A 274 18.94 0.59 -11.74
N ILE A 275 19.52 1.60 -12.38
CA ILE A 275 19.76 2.89 -11.78
C ILE A 275 18.46 3.69 -11.77
N ARG A 276 17.94 4.01 -10.58
CA ARG A 276 16.78 4.88 -10.38
C ARG A 276 17.18 6.34 -10.48
N GLU A 277 18.17 6.74 -9.69
CA GLU A 277 18.71 8.11 -9.59
C GLU A 277 20.21 8.07 -9.37
N GLY A 278 20.91 9.08 -9.87
CA GLY A 278 22.36 9.17 -9.75
C GLY A 278 23.11 8.59 -10.94
N ARG A 279 24.43 8.46 -10.79
CA ARG A 279 25.35 7.98 -11.85
C ARG A 279 26.40 7.07 -11.27
N VAL A 280 26.82 6.09 -12.06
CA VAL A 280 27.89 5.17 -11.69
C VAL A 280 28.97 5.12 -12.78
N SER A 281 30.20 4.80 -12.38
CA SER A 281 31.34 4.56 -13.25
C SER A 281 31.65 3.06 -13.26
N VAL A 282 31.69 2.47 -14.44
CA VAL A 282 32.10 1.07 -14.64
C VAL A 282 33.57 1.06 -15.00
N ARG A 283 34.39 0.32 -14.21
CA ARG A 283 35.84 0.27 -14.34
C ARG A 283 36.34 -1.16 -14.39
N ARG A 284 37.45 -1.38 -15.08
CA ARG A 284 38.05 -2.72 -15.23
C ARG A 284 39.57 -2.68 -15.02
N GLY A 285 40.07 -3.75 -14.41
CA GLY A 285 41.51 -4.04 -14.24
C GLY A 285 42.17 -3.24 -13.15
N ASP A 286 43.45 -3.57 -12.88
CA ASP A 286 44.29 -2.94 -11.85
C ASP A 286 44.56 -1.46 -12.08
N SER A 287 44.43 -0.99 -13.33
CA SER A 287 44.60 0.44 -13.70
C SER A 287 43.34 1.28 -13.43
N ASP A 288 42.26 0.69 -12.91
CA ASP A 288 40.99 1.36 -12.60
C ASP A 288 40.47 2.19 -13.79
N THR A 289 40.67 1.68 -15.02
CA THR A 289 40.27 2.35 -16.25
C THR A 289 38.74 2.40 -16.37
N GLU A 290 38.21 3.62 -16.49
CA GLU A 290 36.78 3.84 -16.72
C GLU A 290 36.41 3.35 -18.14
N ILE A 291 35.41 2.44 -18.22
CA ILE A 291 34.89 1.93 -19.49
C ILE A 291 33.72 2.79 -19.95
N VAL A 292 32.77 3.05 -19.01
CA VAL A 292 31.53 3.78 -19.30
C VAL A 292 30.94 4.36 -18.02
N GLN A 293 30.26 5.48 -18.14
CA GLN A 293 29.36 6.00 -17.11
C GLN A 293 27.92 5.64 -17.46
N LEU A 294 27.16 5.20 -16.43
CA LEU A 294 25.77 4.85 -16.54
C LEU A 294 24.94 5.77 -15.65
N GLY A 295 23.76 6.17 -16.11
CA GLY A 295 22.85 7.08 -15.41
C GLY A 295 21.46 6.51 -15.19
N ALA A 296 20.52 7.34 -14.74
CA ALA A 296 19.16 6.94 -14.47
C ALA A 296 18.51 6.28 -15.69
N GLY A 297 17.93 5.06 -15.49
CA GLY A 297 17.36 4.23 -16.54
C GLY A 297 18.31 3.20 -17.13
N ASP A 298 19.63 3.33 -16.90
CA ASP A 298 20.59 2.32 -17.27
C ASP A 298 20.67 1.19 -16.26
N PHE A 299 21.23 0.05 -16.68
CA PHE A 299 21.35 -1.15 -15.86
C PHE A 299 22.76 -1.74 -15.93
N PHE A 300 23.11 -2.57 -14.93
CA PHE A 300 24.39 -3.27 -14.86
C PHE A 300 24.30 -4.56 -14.03
N GLY A 301 25.34 -5.38 -14.10
CA GLY A 301 25.43 -6.63 -13.35
C GLY A 301 24.74 -7.84 -13.99
N GLU A 302 24.14 -7.67 -15.17
CA GLU A 302 23.46 -8.70 -15.97
C GLU A 302 24.39 -9.83 -16.42
N MET A 303 25.64 -9.46 -16.78
CA MET A 303 26.58 -10.38 -17.43
C MET A 303 26.92 -11.61 -16.57
N ALA A 304 27.20 -11.39 -15.29
CA ALA A 304 27.50 -12.48 -14.36
C ALA A 304 26.30 -13.42 -14.15
N LEU A 305 25.08 -12.89 -14.26
CA LEU A 305 23.85 -13.68 -14.14
C LEU A 305 23.55 -14.52 -15.37
N LEU A 306 23.87 -14.00 -16.56
CA LEU A 306 23.67 -14.67 -17.85
C LEU A 306 24.71 -15.75 -18.13
N THR A 307 25.98 -15.43 -17.86
CA THR A 307 27.10 -16.30 -18.21
C THR A 307 27.46 -17.28 -17.11
N GLY A 308 27.02 -17.02 -15.87
CA GLY A 308 27.46 -17.75 -14.68
C GLY A 308 28.92 -17.47 -14.29
N GLN A 309 29.61 -16.55 -15.01
CA GLN A 309 30.98 -16.12 -14.72
C GLN A 309 30.99 -15.08 -13.59
N PRO A 310 32.14 -14.87 -12.91
CA PRO A 310 32.32 -13.76 -11.99
C PRO A 310 32.07 -12.40 -12.63
N ARG A 311 31.89 -11.35 -11.81
CA ARG A 311 31.76 -9.96 -12.24
C ARG A 311 32.98 -9.55 -13.09
N ASN A 312 32.73 -8.96 -14.23
CA ASN A 312 33.76 -8.59 -15.21
C ASN A 312 34.25 -7.15 -15.08
N ALA A 313 33.73 -6.40 -14.11
CA ALA A 313 34.09 -5.01 -13.83
C ALA A 313 33.69 -4.62 -12.41
N THR A 314 34.30 -3.54 -11.89
CA THR A 314 33.91 -2.88 -10.65
C THR A 314 33.02 -1.68 -10.99
N VAL A 315 31.94 -1.47 -10.24
CA VAL A 315 31.02 -0.35 -10.44
C VAL A 315 31.03 0.55 -9.19
N TRP A 316 31.37 1.82 -9.42
CA TRP A 316 31.48 2.84 -8.39
C TRP A 316 30.39 3.88 -8.55
N PRO A 317 29.68 4.28 -7.47
CA PRO A 317 28.81 5.45 -7.51
C PRO A 317 29.64 6.73 -7.61
N LEU A 318 29.27 7.60 -8.55
CA LEU A 318 29.88 8.92 -8.73
C LEU A 318 29.24 9.98 -7.83
N GLU A 319 28.02 9.74 -7.42
CA GLU A 319 27.21 10.54 -6.50
C GLU A 319 26.33 9.59 -5.67
N GLU A 320 25.60 10.08 -4.67
CA GLU A 320 24.62 9.26 -3.96
C GLU A 320 23.62 8.70 -4.97
N THR A 321 23.56 7.38 -5.07
CA THR A 321 22.86 6.67 -6.14
C THR A 321 21.80 5.75 -5.55
N LEU A 322 20.56 5.87 -6.04
CA LEU A 322 19.47 4.97 -5.74
C LEU A 322 19.34 3.91 -6.83
N LEU A 323 19.27 2.66 -6.40
CA LEU A 323 19.24 1.49 -7.27
C LEU A 323 18.02 0.64 -6.98
N TYR A 324 17.49 -0.01 -8.02
CA TYR A 324 16.65 -1.18 -7.89
C TYR A 324 17.50 -2.43 -8.10
N SER A 325 17.44 -3.38 -7.18
CA SER A 325 18.16 -4.66 -7.30
C SER A 325 17.19 -5.82 -7.46
N LEU A 326 17.53 -6.78 -8.33
CA LEU A 326 16.79 -8.02 -8.54
C LEU A 326 17.72 -9.20 -8.26
N SER A 327 17.27 -10.14 -7.44
CA SER A 327 18.06 -11.34 -7.12
C SER A 327 18.30 -12.21 -8.36
N LYS A 328 19.37 -13.01 -8.35
CA LYS A 328 19.70 -13.95 -9.43
C LYS A 328 18.54 -14.92 -9.74
N SER A 329 17.86 -15.44 -8.72
CA SER A 329 16.73 -16.37 -8.88
C SER A 329 15.56 -15.69 -9.61
N ASN A 330 15.20 -14.47 -9.20
CA ASN A 330 14.11 -13.73 -9.77
C ASN A 330 14.41 -13.24 -11.20
N PHE A 331 15.67 -12.84 -11.45
CA PHE A 331 16.14 -12.50 -12.79
C PHE A 331 16.06 -13.71 -13.74
N GLN A 332 16.53 -14.89 -13.31
CA GLN A 332 16.46 -16.11 -14.11
C GLN A 332 15.02 -16.58 -14.34
N SER A 333 14.13 -16.43 -13.37
CA SER A 333 12.70 -16.70 -13.52
C SER A 333 12.07 -15.79 -14.58
N ALA A 334 12.37 -14.48 -14.54
CA ALA A 334 11.89 -13.52 -15.53
C ALA A 334 12.40 -13.84 -16.94
N MET A 335 13.66 -14.25 -17.06
CA MET A 335 14.28 -14.69 -18.31
C MET A 335 13.59 -15.92 -18.90
N SER A 336 13.29 -16.93 -18.08
CA SER A 336 12.68 -18.20 -18.54
C SER A 336 11.26 -18.01 -19.10
N GLU A 337 10.58 -16.94 -18.72
CA GLU A 337 9.22 -16.59 -19.18
C GLU A 337 9.23 -15.72 -20.45
N SER A 338 10.39 -15.19 -20.86
CA SER A 338 10.51 -14.29 -22.00
C SER A 338 11.76 -14.61 -22.81
N ALA A 339 11.59 -15.47 -23.85
CA ALA A 339 12.67 -15.79 -24.80
C ALA A 339 13.26 -14.54 -25.51
N THR A 340 12.47 -13.47 -25.60
CA THR A 340 12.89 -12.18 -26.17
C THR A 340 13.87 -11.43 -25.24
N MET A 341 13.71 -11.53 -23.93
CA MET A 341 14.56 -10.85 -22.96
C MET A 341 16.02 -11.35 -23.04
N GLU A 342 16.24 -12.66 -23.22
CA GLU A 342 17.58 -13.21 -23.36
C GLU A 342 18.29 -12.64 -24.59
N THR A 343 17.59 -12.52 -25.73
CA THR A 343 18.13 -12.00 -26.99
C THR A 343 18.50 -10.52 -26.84
N GLU A 344 17.64 -9.70 -26.27
CA GLU A 344 17.84 -8.26 -26.07
C GLU A 344 19.04 -7.97 -25.13
N ILE A 345 19.20 -8.76 -24.06
CA ILE A 345 20.35 -8.61 -23.15
C ILE A 345 21.65 -8.98 -23.86
N ARG A 346 21.66 -10.01 -24.68
CA ARG A 346 22.83 -10.39 -25.49
C ARG A 346 23.18 -9.30 -26.51
N GLU A 347 22.21 -8.69 -27.18
CA GLU A 347 22.42 -7.57 -28.11
C GLU A 347 22.96 -6.34 -27.40
N ALA A 348 22.38 -5.94 -26.26
CA ALA A 348 22.85 -4.82 -25.46
C ALA A 348 24.33 -5.00 -24.98
N TYR A 349 24.75 -6.25 -24.80
CA TYR A 349 26.16 -6.56 -24.48
C TYR A 349 27.07 -6.32 -25.66
N PHE A 350 26.69 -6.73 -26.89
CA PHE A 350 27.52 -6.52 -28.07
C PHE A 350 27.69 -5.03 -28.42
N ASP A 351 26.68 -4.22 -28.13
CA ASP A 351 26.71 -2.77 -28.36
C ASP A 351 27.60 -2.01 -27.33
N ARG A 352 27.93 -2.63 -26.20
CA ARG A 352 28.81 -2.05 -25.12
C ARG A 352 30.28 -2.51 -25.23
N LYS A 353 30.60 -3.34 -26.21
CA LYS A 353 31.96 -3.79 -26.53
C LYS A 353 32.62 -2.89 -27.57
#